data_47986e317ad0ad6d4d5fcd8d54b32409
#
_entry.id   47986e317ad0ad6d4d5fcd8d54b32409
#
_cell.length_a   1.000
_cell.length_b   1.000
_cell.length_c   1.000
_cell.angle_alpha   90.00
_cell.angle_beta   90.00
_cell.angle_gamma   90.00
#
_symmetry.space_group_name_H-M   'P 1'
#
loop_
_entity.id
_entity.type
_entity.pdbx_description
1 polymer ?
#
loop_
_entity_poly.entity_id
_entity_poly.type
_entity_poly.pdbx_seq_one_letter_code
_entity_poly.pdbx_strand_id
1 'polypeptide(L)'
;MNLINIEHISKIYGEKVIFDDASFGVQQGDKIGIVGINGTGKSTLLKVVAGEEVPDEGQVVRQNGLKIAFVPQNPTFPEGMDIRSYALQDADAESWQVESNLTELGITQWDQKIDTLSGGQKRRVVLAKILAGDFDVLLLDEPTNHLDQEMISWLEDYLRSYRGTVLMVTHDRYFLDRVTNRILELSHGKMYGYDADYSGFLELKAQREEMELASQRKRQSILRMELEWAKRGCRARTTKQKARLERLEALKAGKAPVTDQTVELDSVETRMGKKTIELHHVSKRFGEKKILDDFSYIVLRNQRLGIIGPNGCGKSTILKMIAGVLKPDAGEIEIGETIKIGYFAQEEQHMDDSQRVIDYVKDIAEYVTTKDGQISASQLLERFLFTPDMQYA
;
A
#
# COMPACT_ATOMS: atom_id res chain seq x y z
N MET A 1 19.92 -12.58 -17.17
CA MET A 1 19.22 -12.52 -18.46
C MET A 1 18.00 -11.62 -18.29
N ASN A 2 17.69 -10.73 -19.27
CA ASN A 2 16.54 -9.83 -19.14
C ASN A 2 15.26 -10.58 -19.55
N LEU A 3 14.27 -10.66 -18.66
CA LEU A 3 13.00 -11.35 -18.89
C LEU A 3 11.92 -10.41 -19.39
N ILE A 4 11.85 -9.20 -18.79
CA ILE A 4 10.84 -8.19 -19.11
C ILE A 4 11.52 -6.84 -19.21
N ASN A 5 11.24 -6.10 -20.26
CA ASN A 5 11.71 -4.74 -20.46
C ASN A 5 10.50 -3.81 -20.61
N ILE A 6 10.38 -2.87 -19.68
CA ILE A 6 9.38 -1.80 -19.70
C ILE A 6 10.07 -0.62 -20.37
N GLU A 7 9.54 -0.15 -21.49
CA GLU A 7 10.17 0.86 -22.33
C GLU A 7 9.25 2.07 -22.51
N HIS A 8 9.64 3.19 -21.93
CA HIS A 8 9.03 4.50 -22.14
C HIS A 8 7.50 4.51 -21.95
N ILE A 9 7.00 3.77 -20.94
CA ILE A 9 5.56 3.69 -20.71
C ILE A 9 5.02 4.98 -20.10
N SER A 10 3.87 5.41 -20.63
CA SER A 10 3.04 6.47 -20.05
C SER A 10 1.64 5.95 -19.81
N LYS A 11 1.00 6.38 -18.72
CA LYS A 11 -0.36 6.00 -18.36
C LYS A 11 -1.04 7.13 -17.61
N ILE A 12 -2.27 7.47 -18.04
CA ILE A 12 -3.06 8.55 -17.44
C ILE A 12 -4.45 8.01 -17.10
N TYR A 13 -4.95 8.28 -15.90
CA TYR A 13 -6.32 8.04 -15.50
C TYR A 13 -7.03 9.37 -15.23
N GLY A 14 -7.95 9.75 -16.12
CA GLY A 14 -8.59 11.07 -16.07
C GLY A 14 -7.54 12.18 -16.18
N GLU A 15 -7.36 12.97 -15.13
CA GLU A 15 -6.33 14.02 -15.06
C GLU A 15 -5.03 13.57 -14.38
N LYS A 16 -5.03 12.38 -13.79
CA LYS A 16 -3.90 11.88 -13.00
C LYS A 16 -2.90 11.12 -13.86
N VAL A 17 -1.69 11.64 -13.93
CA VAL A 17 -0.54 10.94 -14.54
C VAL A 17 -0.05 9.86 -13.58
N ILE A 18 -0.08 8.61 -14.04
CA ILE A 18 0.38 7.44 -13.28
C ILE A 18 1.83 7.12 -13.65
N PHE A 19 2.14 7.05 -14.96
CA PHE A 19 3.49 6.88 -15.48
C PHE A 19 3.78 7.97 -16.51
N ASP A 20 5.00 8.52 -16.48
CA ASP A 20 5.49 9.57 -17.37
C ASP A 20 6.87 9.17 -17.90
N ASP A 21 6.90 8.61 -19.11
CA ASP A 21 8.13 8.13 -19.78
C ASP A 21 8.97 7.20 -18.91
N ALA A 22 8.32 6.22 -18.27
CA ALA A 22 8.93 5.36 -17.29
C ALA A 22 9.53 4.10 -17.94
N SER A 23 10.76 3.76 -17.56
CA SER A 23 11.48 2.58 -18.10
C SER A 23 12.13 1.79 -16.99
N PHE A 24 12.04 0.45 -17.06
CA PHE A 24 12.67 -0.46 -16.10
C PHE A 24 12.86 -1.87 -16.67
N GLY A 25 13.98 -2.50 -16.32
CA GLY A 25 14.29 -3.87 -16.73
C GLY A 25 14.21 -4.87 -15.58
N VAL A 26 13.57 -6.01 -15.82
CA VAL A 26 13.43 -7.13 -14.88
C VAL A 26 14.33 -8.28 -15.35
N GLN A 27 15.22 -8.73 -14.49
CA GLN A 27 16.17 -9.79 -14.79
C GLN A 27 15.74 -11.12 -14.15
N GLN A 28 16.24 -12.19 -14.69
CA GLN A 28 16.03 -13.54 -14.14
C GLN A 28 16.58 -13.63 -12.71
N GLY A 29 15.75 -14.13 -11.78
CA GLY A 29 16.10 -14.28 -10.37
C GLY A 29 15.94 -13.00 -9.53
N ASP A 30 15.52 -11.88 -10.13
CA ASP A 30 15.19 -10.67 -9.36
C ASP A 30 14.05 -10.91 -8.39
N LYS A 31 14.19 -10.37 -7.19
CA LYS A 31 13.14 -10.28 -6.18
C LYS A 31 12.86 -8.79 -5.94
N ILE A 32 11.91 -8.24 -6.71
CA ILE A 32 11.68 -6.79 -6.76
C ILE A 32 10.52 -6.41 -5.86
N GLY A 33 10.79 -5.55 -4.87
CA GLY A 33 9.76 -4.87 -4.09
C GLY A 33 9.35 -3.55 -4.76
N ILE A 34 8.07 -3.39 -5.09
CA ILE A 34 7.55 -2.15 -5.66
C ILE A 34 7.00 -1.29 -4.53
N VAL A 35 7.58 -0.11 -4.35
CA VAL A 35 7.23 0.84 -3.29
C VAL A 35 6.78 2.18 -3.85
N GLY A 36 6.05 2.94 -3.07
CA GLY A 36 5.52 4.26 -3.43
C GLY A 36 4.27 4.62 -2.64
N ILE A 37 3.86 5.88 -2.67
CA ILE A 37 2.66 6.37 -2.01
C ILE A 37 1.42 5.68 -2.60
N ASN A 38 0.32 5.60 -1.83
CA ASN A 38 -0.92 5.05 -2.34
C ASN A 38 -1.43 5.85 -3.54
N GLY A 39 -1.89 5.12 -4.57
CA GLY A 39 -2.36 5.73 -5.80
C GLY A 39 -1.26 6.18 -6.78
N THR A 40 0.01 5.79 -6.59
CA THR A 40 1.09 6.03 -7.58
C THR A 40 1.11 5.02 -8.73
N GLY A 41 0.20 4.03 -8.73
CA GLY A 41 0.10 3.06 -9.83
C GLY A 41 0.83 1.74 -9.60
N LYS A 42 1.15 1.37 -8.36
CA LYS A 42 1.83 0.09 -8.05
C LYS A 42 1.09 -1.13 -8.62
N SER A 43 -0.20 -1.27 -8.32
CA SER A 43 -1.05 -2.35 -8.84
C SER A 43 -1.27 -2.24 -10.36
N THR A 44 -1.35 -1.01 -10.89
CA THR A 44 -1.42 -0.76 -12.34
C THR A 44 -0.16 -1.26 -13.04
N LEU A 45 1.03 -1.04 -12.45
CA LEU A 45 2.28 -1.56 -13.00
C LEU A 45 2.27 -3.09 -13.05
N LEU A 46 1.83 -3.76 -11.99
CA LEU A 46 1.71 -5.23 -12.02
C LEU A 46 0.76 -5.71 -13.11
N LYS A 47 -0.39 -5.07 -13.29
CA LYS A 47 -1.34 -5.38 -14.37
C LYS A 47 -0.75 -5.15 -15.76
N VAL A 48 -0.01 -4.05 -15.96
CA VAL A 48 0.69 -3.76 -17.22
C VAL A 48 1.76 -4.83 -17.48
N VAL A 49 2.52 -5.24 -16.48
CA VAL A 49 3.51 -6.33 -16.59
C VAL A 49 2.84 -7.68 -16.84
N ALA A 50 1.69 -7.96 -16.22
CA ALA A 50 0.89 -9.16 -16.47
C ALA A 50 0.31 -9.20 -17.90
N GLY A 51 0.08 -8.04 -18.52
CA GLY A 51 -0.58 -7.90 -19.81
C GLY A 51 -2.11 -7.76 -19.69
N GLU A 52 -2.61 -7.58 -18.47
CA GLU A 52 -4.04 -7.31 -18.23
C GLU A 52 -4.42 -5.86 -18.55
N GLU A 53 -3.42 -4.97 -18.58
CA GLU A 53 -3.60 -3.57 -18.90
C GLU A 53 -2.55 -3.09 -19.92
N VAL A 54 -2.96 -2.21 -20.82
CA VAL A 54 -2.07 -1.65 -21.86
C VAL A 54 -1.68 -0.23 -21.45
N PRO A 55 -0.39 0.14 -21.53
CA PRO A 55 0.03 1.54 -21.37
C PRO A 55 -0.54 2.41 -22.51
N ASP A 56 -0.68 3.71 -22.28
CA ASP A 56 -1.16 4.65 -23.29
C ASP A 56 -0.07 4.97 -24.32
N GLU A 57 1.20 4.98 -23.87
CA GLU A 57 2.39 5.10 -24.72
C GLU A 57 3.48 4.13 -24.24
N GLY A 58 4.45 3.82 -25.11
CA GLY A 58 5.51 2.88 -24.84
C GLY A 58 5.08 1.42 -24.98
N GLN A 59 5.91 0.52 -24.49
CA GLN A 59 5.64 -0.92 -24.60
C GLN A 59 6.27 -1.73 -23.45
N VAL A 60 5.73 -2.93 -23.26
CA VAL A 60 6.34 -3.94 -22.37
C VAL A 60 6.77 -5.14 -23.24
N VAL A 61 8.06 -5.30 -23.37
CA VAL A 61 8.67 -6.41 -24.12
C VAL A 61 8.92 -7.56 -23.14
N ARG A 62 8.35 -8.72 -23.42
CA ARG A 62 8.52 -9.96 -22.66
C ARG A 62 9.30 -10.98 -23.47
N GLN A 63 10.12 -11.78 -22.80
CA GLN A 63 10.77 -12.90 -23.43
C GLN A 63 9.72 -13.88 -23.98
N ASN A 64 9.97 -14.46 -25.16
CA ASN A 64 9.05 -15.44 -25.76
C ASN A 64 8.91 -16.68 -24.86
N GLY A 65 7.67 -17.13 -24.65
CA GLY A 65 7.37 -18.31 -23.85
C GLY A 65 7.46 -18.10 -22.33
N LEU A 66 7.60 -16.85 -21.86
CA LEU A 66 7.66 -16.53 -20.44
C LEU A 66 6.33 -16.87 -19.74
N LYS A 67 6.38 -17.73 -18.73
CA LYS A 67 5.23 -18.07 -17.89
C LYS A 67 5.11 -17.05 -16.75
N ILE A 68 4.08 -16.23 -16.78
CA ILE A 68 3.81 -15.19 -15.78
C ILE A 68 2.56 -15.58 -15.00
N ALA A 69 2.64 -15.56 -13.67
CA ALA A 69 1.46 -15.67 -12.80
C ALA A 69 1.22 -14.37 -12.04
N PHE A 70 -0.05 -13.98 -11.90
CA PHE A 70 -0.46 -12.79 -11.19
C PHE A 70 -1.47 -13.09 -10.08
N VAL A 71 -1.16 -12.66 -8.87
CA VAL A 71 -2.06 -12.66 -7.72
C VAL A 71 -2.60 -11.24 -7.53
N PRO A 72 -3.82 -10.95 -7.99
CA PRO A 72 -4.40 -9.61 -7.86
C PRO A 72 -4.90 -9.34 -6.44
N GLN A 73 -5.07 -8.06 -6.11
CA GLN A 73 -5.62 -7.64 -4.83
C GLN A 73 -7.03 -8.17 -4.58
N ASN A 74 -7.89 -8.19 -5.61
CA ASN A 74 -9.27 -8.69 -5.55
C ASN A 74 -9.47 -9.76 -6.64
N PRO A 75 -9.27 -11.05 -6.32
CA PRO A 75 -9.46 -12.12 -7.29
C PRO A 75 -10.94 -12.39 -7.55
N THR A 76 -11.26 -12.72 -8.79
CA THR A 76 -12.61 -13.16 -9.22
C THR A 76 -12.65 -14.68 -9.31
N PHE A 77 -13.82 -15.27 -9.03
CA PHE A 77 -14.00 -16.71 -9.02
C PHE A 77 -15.24 -17.11 -9.82
N PRO A 78 -15.25 -18.30 -10.44
CA PRO A 78 -16.47 -18.88 -10.98
C PRO A 78 -17.46 -19.20 -9.88
N GLU A 79 -18.76 -18.92 -10.11
CA GLU A 79 -19.81 -19.20 -9.14
C GLU A 79 -19.99 -20.72 -8.88
N GLY A 80 -20.24 -21.08 -7.64
CA GLY A 80 -20.60 -22.44 -7.23
C GLY A 80 -19.47 -23.45 -7.22
N MET A 81 -18.24 -23.08 -7.54
CA MET A 81 -17.07 -23.98 -7.53
C MET A 81 -16.55 -24.22 -6.11
N ASP A 82 -16.11 -25.43 -5.82
CA ASP A 82 -15.41 -25.75 -4.56
C ASP A 82 -13.93 -25.39 -4.66
N ILE A 83 -13.29 -25.26 -3.49
CA ILE A 83 -11.90 -24.83 -3.35
C ILE A 83 -10.95 -25.77 -4.11
N ARG A 84 -11.14 -27.08 -3.96
CA ARG A 84 -10.27 -28.09 -4.54
C ARG A 84 -10.32 -28.05 -6.07
N SER A 85 -11.52 -28.01 -6.62
CA SER A 85 -11.73 -27.95 -8.08
C SER A 85 -11.11 -26.68 -8.67
N TYR A 86 -11.28 -25.52 -8.02
CA TYR A 86 -10.66 -24.26 -8.46
C TYR A 86 -9.13 -24.32 -8.37
N ALA A 87 -8.61 -24.81 -7.27
CA ALA A 87 -7.17 -24.81 -7.03
C ALA A 87 -6.42 -25.77 -7.97
N LEU A 88 -7.07 -26.84 -8.38
CA LEU A 88 -6.51 -27.82 -9.33
C LEU A 88 -6.82 -27.49 -10.80
N GLN A 89 -7.76 -26.60 -11.07
CA GLN A 89 -8.09 -26.20 -12.45
C GLN A 89 -6.91 -25.48 -13.08
N ASP A 90 -6.47 -25.93 -14.27
CA ASP A 90 -5.34 -25.37 -15.01
C ASP A 90 -4.04 -25.19 -14.17
N ALA A 91 -3.92 -25.97 -13.09
CA ALA A 91 -2.70 -25.98 -12.30
C ALA A 91 -1.63 -26.80 -13.03
N ASP A 92 -0.54 -26.14 -13.41
CA ASP A 92 0.68 -26.78 -13.94
C ASP A 92 1.48 -27.37 -12.75
N ALA A 93 0.76 -28.08 -11.84
CA ALA A 93 1.30 -28.56 -10.57
C ALA A 93 0.66 -29.89 -10.16
N GLU A 94 1.39 -30.69 -9.40
CA GLU A 94 0.87 -31.91 -8.79
C GLU A 94 -0.16 -31.58 -7.70
N SER A 95 -1.24 -32.35 -7.62
CA SER A 95 -2.35 -32.09 -6.68
C SER A 95 -1.89 -31.98 -5.23
N TRP A 96 -0.91 -32.77 -4.82
CA TRP A 96 -0.37 -32.74 -3.46
C TRP A 96 0.34 -31.42 -3.12
N GLN A 97 0.97 -30.76 -4.11
CA GLN A 97 1.61 -29.44 -3.89
C GLN A 97 0.58 -28.37 -3.60
N VAL A 98 -0.52 -28.36 -4.39
CA VAL A 98 -1.63 -27.42 -4.19
C VAL A 98 -2.27 -27.64 -2.82
N GLU A 99 -2.54 -28.89 -2.46
CA GLU A 99 -3.14 -29.28 -1.17
C GLU A 99 -2.22 -28.92 0.02
N SER A 100 -0.91 -29.11 -0.14
CA SER A 100 0.09 -28.70 0.85
C SER A 100 0.05 -27.17 1.06
N ASN A 101 0.08 -26.39 -0.03
CA ASN A 101 0.05 -24.92 0.04
C ASN A 101 -1.27 -24.42 0.63
N LEU A 102 -2.42 -25.04 0.31
CA LEU A 102 -3.70 -24.74 0.93
C LEU A 102 -3.65 -24.93 2.44
N THR A 103 -3.06 -26.04 2.89
CA THR A 103 -2.93 -26.37 4.31
C THR A 103 -2.05 -25.36 5.05
N GLU A 104 -0.88 -25.04 4.50
CA GLU A 104 0.05 -24.04 5.05
C GLU A 104 -0.59 -22.65 5.14
N LEU A 105 -1.45 -22.31 4.18
CA LEU A 105 -2.22 -21.08 4.17
C LEU A 105 -3.52 -21.17 4.97
N GLY A 106 -3.69 -22.20 5.80
CA GLY A 106 -4.80 -22.37 6.74
C GLY A 106 -6.15 -22.66 6.09
N ILE A 107 -6.15 -23.24 4.89
CA ILE A 107 -7.36 -23.73 4.20
C ILE A 107 -7.41 -25.24 4.31
N THR A 108 -8.21 -25.75 5.24
CA THR A 108 -8.29 -27.20 5.56
C THR A 108 -9.56 -27.88 5.06
N GLN A 109 -10.60 -27.11 4.70
CA GLN A 109 -11.89 -27.64 4.22
C GLN A 109 -12.00 -27.43 2.70
N TRP A 110 -11.43 -28.32 1.93
CA TRP A 110 -11.26 -28.14 0.48
C TRP A 110 -12.54 -28.37 -0.35
N ASP A 111 -13.52 -29.08 0.21
CA ASP A 111 -14.83 -29.32 -0.43
C ASP A 111 -15.82 -28.17 -0.22
N GLN A 112 -15.41 -27.12 0.53
CA GLN A 112 -16.23 -25.94 0.76
C GLN A 112 -16.33 -25.09 -0.51
N LYS A 113 -17.52 -24.50 -0.75
CA LYS A 113 -17.73 -23.58 -1.86
C LYS A 113 -16.98 -22.26 -1.65
N ILE A 114 -16.32 -21.79 -2.70
CA ILE A 114 -15.53 -20.52 -2.67
C ILE A 114 -16.41 -19.33 -2.33
N ASP A 115 -17.68 -19.32 -2.75
CA ASP A 115 -18.61 -18.22 -2.49
C ASP A 115 -18.83 -17.96 -0.99
N THR A 116 -18.70 -19.00 -0.16
CA THR A 116 -18.86 -18.92 1.29
C THR A 116 -17.63 -18.42 2.04
N LEU A 117 -16.51 -18.26 1.34
CA LEU A 117 -15.25 -17.81 1.92
C LEU A 117 -15.22 -16.29 2.11
N SER A 118 -14.54 -15.85 3.18
CA SER A 118 -14.17 -14.45 3.33
C SER A 118 -13.19 -14.01 2.24
N GLY A 119 -13.10 -12.70 1.97
CA GLY A 119 -12.17 -12.15 1.00
C GLY A 119 -10.71 -12.58 1.24
N GLY A 120 -10.29 -12.62 2.51
CA GLY A 120 -8.96 -13.09 2.88
C GLY A 120 -8.72 -14.57 2.61
N GLN A 121 -9.73 -15.42 2.84
CA GLN A 121 -9.64 -16.85 2.50
C GLN A 121 -9.57 -17.07 0.98
N LYS A 122 -10.39 -16.34 0.23
CA LYS A 122 -10.37 -16.36 -1.24
C LYS A 122 -8.98 -16.05 -1.80
N ARG A 123 -8.32 -15.02 -1.27
CA ARG A 123 -6.95 -14.67 -1.67
C ARG A 123 -5.94 -15.78 -1.36
N ARG A 124 -6.04 -16.38 -0.19
CA ARG A 124 -5.15 -17.49 0.20
C ARG A 124 -5.31 -18.70 -0.73
N VAL A 125 -6.52 -18.98 -1.22
CA VAL A 125 -6.75 -20.03 -2.22
C VAL A 125 -6.04 -19.73 -3.54
N VAL A 126 -6.13 -18.49 -4.04
CA VAL A 126 -5.41 -18.07 -5.27
C VAL A 126 -3.91 -18.15 -5.08
N LEU A 127 -3.42 -17.67 -3.93
CA LEU A 127 -2.00 -17.71 -3.62
C LEU A 127 -1.49 -19.17 -3.57
N ALA A 128 -2.22 -20.08 -2.90
CA ALA A 128 -1.88 -21.51 -2.83
C ALA A 128 -1.77 -22.15 -4.23
N LYS A 129 -2.75 -21.86 -5.10
CA LYS A 129 -2.77 -22.35 -6.48
C LYS A 129 -1.55 -21.86 -7.27
N ILE A 130 -1.29 -20.56 -7.24
CA ILE A 130 -0.21 -19.94 -8.02
C ILE A 130 1.17 -20.40 -7.52
N LEU A 131 1.38 -20.46 -6.21
CA LEU A 131 2.64 -20.90 -5.64
C LEU A 131 2.93 -22.39 -5.88
N ALA A 132 1.95 -23.21 -6.22
CA ALA A 132 2.18 -24.61 -6.59
C ALA A 132 2.65 -24.77 -8.03
N GLY A 133 2.40 -23.78 -8.91
CA GLY A 133 2.74 -23.86 -10.34
C GLY A 133 4.19 -23.53 -10.65
N ASP A 134 4.65 -23.94 -11.83
CA ASP A 134 5.98 -23.65 -12.35
C ASP A 134 5.92 -22.41 -13.25
N PHE A 135 6.25 -21.26 -12.69
CA PHE A 135 6.25 -19.96 -13.35
C PHE A 135 7.65 -19.34 -13.36
N ASP A 136 7.98 -18.61 -14.43
CA ASP A 136 9.22 -17.86 -14.51
C ASP A 136 9.15 -16.55 -13.72
N VAL A 137 7.95 -15.94 -13.68
CA VAL A 137 7.69 -14.66 -13.00
C VAL A 137 6.41 -14.73 -12.18
N LEU A 138 6.53 -14.38 -10.91
CA LEU A 138 5.40 -14.19 -9.98
C LEU A 138 5.15 -12.69 -9.77
N LEU A 139 3.92 -12.27 -9.99
CA LEU A 139 3.44 -10.93 -9.71
C LEU A 139 2.48 -10.98 -8.53
N LEU A 140 2.84 -10.35 -7.42
CA LEU A 140 2.11 -10.45 -6.15
C LEU A 140 1.66 -9.06 -5.71
N ASP A 141 0.34 -8.83 -5.65
CA ASP A 141 -0.24 -7.57 -5.18
C ASP A 141 -0.73 -7.72 -3.74
N GLU A 142 0.00 -7.14 -2.78
CA GLU A 142 -0.24 -7.21 -1.34
C GLU A 142 -0.37 -8.65 -0.78
N PRO A 143 0.61 -9.56 -1.03
CA PRO A 143 0.47 -10.97 -0.68
C PRO A 143 0.41 -11.23 0.83
N THR A 144 0.91 -10.33 1.66
CA THR A 144 0.93 -10.44 3.13
C THR A 144 -0.39 -10.06 3.79
N ASN A 145 -1.30 -9.37 3.08
CA ASN A 145 -2.58 -8.98 3.62
C ASN A 145 -3.44 -10.19 3.97
N HIS A 146 -4.08 -10.16 5.13
CA HIS A 146 -4.92 -11.22 5.68
C HIS A 146 -4.19 -12.54 6.05
N LEU A 147 -2.86 -12.54 6.02
CA LEU A 147 -2.05 -13.62 6.57
C LEU A 147 -1.76 -13.36 8.06
N ASP A 148 -1.62 -14.41 8.84
CA ASP A 148 -1.06 -14.32 10.18
C ASP A 148 0.47 -14.53 10.15
N GLN A 149 1.11 -14.41 11.31
CA GLN A 149 2.57 -14.42 11.39
C GLN A 149 3.20 -15.74 10.92
N GLU A 150 2.54 -16.86 11.15
CA GLU A 150 3.04 -18.18 10.73
C GLU A 150 2.99 -18.31 9.21
N MET A 151 1.87 -17.88 8.59
CA MET A 151 1.71 -17.87 7.14
C MET A 151 2.67 -16.88 6.46
N ILE A 152 2.91 -15.71 7.06
CA ILE A 152 3.91 -14.75 6.56
C ILE A 152 5.30 -15.36 6.58
N SER A 153 5.70 -16.00 7.68
CA SER A 153 7.02 -16.65 7.78
C SER A 153 7.18 -17.77 6.76
N TRP A 154 6.14 -18.58 6.56
CA TRP A 154 6.15 -19.61 5.53
C TRP A 154 6.31 -19.01 4.12
N LEU A 155 5.57 -17.94 3.81
CA LEU A 155 5.65 -17.26 2.52
C LEU A 155 7.03 -16.60 2.28
N GLU A 156 7.63 -16.02 3.32
CA GLU A 156 9.00 -15.51 3.28
C GLU A 156 9.98 -16.58 2.85
N ASP A 157 9.96 -17.75 3.53
CA ASP A 157 10.86 -18.86 3.26
C ASP A 157 10.62 -19.45 1.86
N TYR A 158 9.36 -19.56 1.45
CA TYR A 158 8.99 -19.98 0.12
C TYR A 158 9.57 -19.06 -0.95
N LEU A 159 9.32 -17.74 -0.86
CA LEU A 159 9.78 -16.78 -1.87
C LEU A 159 11.30 -16.61 -1.89
N ARG A 160 11.98 -16.78 -0.76
CA ARG A 160 13.46 -16.81 -0.71
C ARG A 160 14.05 -17.99 -1.46
N SER A 161 13.44 -19.15 -1.34
CA SER A 161 13.88 -20.38 -2.01
C SER A 161 13.43 -20.46 -3.47
N TYR A 162 12.45 -19.66 -3.87
CA TYR A 162 11.90 -19.65 -5.22
C TYR A 162 12.94 -19.22 -6.25
N ARG A 163 13.18 -20.04 -7.28
CA ARG A 163 14.22 -19.79 -8.29
C ARG A 163 13.82 -18.80 -9.38
N GLY A 164 12.52 -18.60 -9.59
CA GLY A 164 12.00 -17.63 -10.56
C GLY A 164 12.14 -16.19 -10.08
N THR A 165 11.65 -15.28 -10.89
CA THR A 165 11.62 -13.85 -10.62
C THR A 165 10.35 -13.48 -9.90
N VAL A 166 10.40 -12.53 -8.95
CA VAL A 166 9.24 -12.06 -8.20
C VAL A 166 9.16 -10.54 -8.27
N LEU A 167 7.99 -10.02 -8.63
CA LEU A 167 7.65 -8.62 -8.46
C LEU A 167 6.51 -8.54 -7.46
N MET A 168 6.69 -7.78 -6.40
CA MET A 168 5.67 -7.69 -5.35
C MET A 168 5.41 -6.25 -4.92
N VAL A 169 4.16 -5.97 -4.62
CA VAL A 169 3.72 -4.78 -3.91
C VAL A 169 3.34 -5.20 -2.50
N THR A 170 3.91 -4.61 -1.48
CA THR A 170 3.47 -4.79 -0.10
C THR A 170 3.84 -3.59 0.76
N HIS A 171 3.06 -3.35 1.81
CA HIS A 171 3.35 -2.36 2.85
C HIS A 171 4.16 -2.93 4.01
N ASP A 172 4.39 -4.25 4.02
CA ASP A 172 5.19 -4.90 5.05
C ASP A 172 6.69 -4.72 4.75
N ARG A 173 7.29 -3.78 5.48
CA ARG A 173 8.71 -3.42 5.33
C ARG A 173 9.65 -4.55 5.75
N TYR A 174 9.27 -5.33 6.76
CA TYR A 174 10.08 -6.46 7.23
C TYR A 174 10.07 -7.59 6.21
N PHE A 175 8.93 -7.82 5.59
CA PHE A 175 8.80 -8.79 4.50
C PHE A 175 9.66 -8.37 3.29
N LEU A 176 9.59 -7.11 2.88
CA LEU A 176 10.44 -6.58 1.80
C LEU A 176 11.93 -6.75 2.11
N ASP A 177 12.36 -6.38 3.31
CA ASP A 177 13.76 -6.44 3.71
C ASP A 177 14.34 -7.86 3.66
N ARG A 178 13.52 -8.88 3.93
CA ARG A 178 13.94 -10.28 3.95
C ARG A 178 13.87 -10.98 2.61
N VAL A 179 12.94 -10.58 1.75
CA VAL A 179 12.64 -11.30 0.51
C VAL A 179 13.25 -10.62 -0.70
N THR A 180 13.37 -9.30 -0.72
CA THR A 180 13.79 -8.55 -1.91
C THR A 180 15.29 -8.34 -2.00
N ASN A 181 15.80 -8.35 -3.24
CA ASN A 181 17.18 -7.97 -3.57
C ASN A 181 17.24 -6.68 -4.39
N ARG A 182 16.08 -6.19 -4.87
CA ARG A 182 15.93 -4.92 -5.60
C ARG A 182 14.65 -4.23 -5.19
N ILE A 183 14.68 -2.92 -5.14
CA ILE A 183 13.49 -2.08 -4.91
C ILE A 183 13.24 -1.22 -6.14
N LEU A 184 11.98 -1.15 -6.55
CA LEU A 184 11.49 -0.24 -7.58
C LEU A 184 10.56 0.80 -6.91
N GLU A 185 11.02 2.04 -6.85
CA GLU A 185 10.21 3.14 -6.33
C GLU A 185 9.40 3.79 -7.45
N LEU A 186 8.09 3.92 -7.23
CA LEU A 186 7.19 4.72 -8.06
C LEU A 186 6.95 6.07 -7.37
N SER A 187 7.46 7.14 -7.97
CA SER A 187 7.35 8.49 -7.43
C SER A 187 7.08 9.48 -8.54
N HIS A 188 5.95 10.21 -8.44
CA HIS A 188 5.55 11.28 -9.37
C HIS A 188 5.63 10.90 -10.85
N GLY A 189 5.11 9.71 -11.19
CA GLY A 189 5.08 9.16 -12.55
C GLY A 189 6.40 8.54 -13.03
N LYS A 190 7.48 8.62 -12.24
CA LYS A 190 8.80 8.06 -12.59
C LYS A 190 9.10 6.78 -11.83
N MET A 191 9.99 5.97 -12.40
CA MET A 191 10.49 4.74 -11.83
C MET A 191 11.96 4.89 -11.45
N TYR A 192 12.30 4.55 -10.20
CA TYR A 192 13.68 4.55 -9.70
C TYR A 192 14.02 3.15 -9.20
N GLY A 193 15.00 2.52 -9.83
CA GLY A 193 15.49 1.19 -9.42
C GLY A 193 16.67 1.31 -8.46
N TYR A 194 16.65 0.48 -7.41
CA TYR A 194 17.72 0.37 -6.41
C TYR A 194 18.12 -1.10 -6.28
N ASP A 195 19.39 -1.39 -6.46
CA ASP A 195 19.96 -2.73 -6.29
C ASP A 195 20.32 -2.93 -4.81
N ALA A 196 19.28 -3.01 -3.97
CA ALA A 196 19.39 -3.14 -2.52
C ALA A 196 18.09 -3.76 -1.94
N ASP A 197 18.17 -4.25 -0.69
CA ASP A 197 17.01 -4.54 0.16
C ASP A 197 16.28 -3.26 0.59
N TYR A 198 15.23 -3.40 1.42
CA TYR A 198 14.45 -2.25 1.82
C TYR A 198 15.23 -1.25 2.69
N SER A 199 16.11 -1.74 3.57
CA SER A 199 16.94 -0.89 4.43
C SER A 199 17.95 -0.09 3.61
N GLY A 200 18.66 -0.75 2.69
CA GLY A 200 19.59 -0.08 1.77
C GLY A 200 18.90 0.89 0.81
N PHE A 201 17.68 0.58 0.37
CA PHE A 201 16.86 1.50 -0.42
C PHE A 201 16.62 2.82 0.31
N LEU A 202 16.30 2.81 1.60
CA LEU A 202 16.05 4.04 2.36
C LEU A 202 17.27 4.96 2.37
N GLU A 203 18.47 4.40 2.52
CA GLU A 203 19.72 5.17 2.48
C GLU A 203 19.98 5.75 1.09
N LEU A 204 19.84 4.94 0.04
CA LEU A 204 20.05 5.37 -1.34
C LEU A 204 19.02 6.41 -1.78
N LYS A 205 17.75 6.27 -1.35
CA LYS A 205 16.70 7.25 -1.58
C LYS A 205 17.06 8.60 -0.94
N ALA A 206 17.46 8.59 0.33
CA ALA A 206 17.86 9.81 1.03
C ALA A 206 19.03 10.52 0.34
N GLN A 207 20.03 9.78 -0.12
CA GLN A 207 21.16 10.32 -0.89
C GLN A 207 20.71 10.94 -2.22
N ARG A 208 19.83 10.26 -2.96
CA ARG A 208 19.27 10.77 -4.22
C ARG A 208 18.53 12.09 -4.00
N GLU A 209 17.62 12.13 -3.00
CA GLU A 209 16.83 13.32 -2.69
C GLU A 209 17.73 14.50 -2.27
N GLU A 210 18.78 14.25 -1.50
CA GLU A 210 19.76 15.28 -1.13
C GLU A 210 20.50 15.83 -2.36
N MET A 211 20.94 14.95 -3.28
CA MET A 211 21.59 15.34 -4.53
C MET A 211 20.66 16.17 -5.42
N GLU A 212 19.40 15.77 -5.54
CA GLU A 212 18.38 16.50 -6.31
C GLU A 212 18.14 17.91 -5.73
N LEU A 213 18.01 18.01 -4.41
CA LEU A 213 17.87 19.30 -3.72
C LEU A 213 19.09 20.19 -3.87
N ALA A 214 20.29 19.64 -3.77
CA ALA A 214 21.54 20.38 -3.98
C ALA A 214 21.65 20.89 -5.43
N SER A 215 21.32 20.05 -6.41
CA SER A 215 21.27 20.40 -7.83
C SER A 215 20.25 21.53 -8.09
N GLN A 216 19.07 21.44 -7.47
CA GLN A 216 18.05 22.48 -7.58
C GLN A 216 18.51 23.82 -6.99
N ARG A 217 19.12 23.81 -5.79
CA ARG A 217 19.66 25.03 -5.18
C ARG A 217 20.70 25.68 -6.09
N LYS A 218 21.61 24.89 -6.67
CA LYS A 218 22.60 25.38 -7.64
C LYS A 218 21.93 25.96 -8.87
N ARG A 219 20.94 25.30 -9.44
CA ARG A 219 20.17 25.77 -10.59
C ARG A 219 19.45 27.10 -10.29
N GLN A 220 18.78 27.22 -9.13
CA GLN A 220 18.11 28.44 -8.71
C GLN A 220 19.10 29.61 -8.54
N SER A 221 20.28 29.34 -7.99
CA SER A 221 21.34 30.35 -7.87
C SER A 221 21.80 30.85 -9.25
N ILE A 222 22.04 29.94 -10.20
CA ILE A 222 22.42 30.30 -11.58
C ILE A 222 21.26 31.05 -12.25
N LEU A 223 20.04 30.60 -12.12
CA LEU A 223 18.86 31.24 -12.68
C LEU A 223 18.71 32.67 -12.17
N ARG A 224 18.92 32.92 -10.87
CA ARG A 224 18.91 34.27 -10.30
C ARG A 224 19.95 35.16 -10.95
N MET A 225 21.20 34.69 -11.06
CA MET A 225 22.27 35.45 -11.71
C MET A 225 21.98 35.75 -13.18
N GLU A 226 21.46 34.78 -13.92
CA GLU A 226 21.12 34.97 -15.34
C GLU A 226 19.91 35.90 -15.54
N LEU A 227 18.92 35.87 -14.63
CA LEU A 227 17.78 36.79 -14.63
C LEU A 227 18.23 38.23 -14.33
N GLU A 228 19.14 38.44 -13.37
CA GLU A 228 19.71 39.75 -13.08
C GLU A 228 20.51 40.30 -14.29
N TRP A 229 21.27 39.40 -14.94
CA TRP A 229 21.97 39.77 -16.17
C TRP A 229 20.98 40.17 -17.28
N ALA A 230 19.92 39.42 -17.50
CA ALA A 230 18.90 39.71 -18.52
C ALA A 230 18.17 41.05 -18.24
N LYS A 231 17.85 41.35 -16.96
CA LYS A 231 17.21 42.63 -16.55
C LYS A 231 18.07 43.88 -16.83
N ARG A 232 19.39 43.75 -16.90
CA ARG A 232 20.30 44.86 -17.22
C ARG A 232 20.27 45.29 -18.69
N GLY A 233 19.30 44.84 -19.47
CA GLY A 233 19.04 45.34 -20.83
C GLY A 233 20.00 44.82 -21.90
N CYS A 234 20.42 43.58 -21.82
CA CYS A 234 21.28 42.96 -22.82
C CYS A 234 20.60 42.89 -24.19
N ARG A 235 21.02 43.73 -25.12
CA ARG A 235 20.55 43.65 -26.53
C ARG A 235 21.21 42.42 -27.18
N ALA A 236 20.41 41.48 -27.65
CA ALA A 236 20.84 40.22 -28.31
C ALA A 236 21.48 40.49 -29.70
N ARG A 237 22.61 41.16 -29.76
CA ARG A 237 23.32 41.52 -31.02
C ARG A 237 24.41 40.52 -31.41
N THR A 238 24.80 39.58 -30.52
CA THR A 238 25.88 38.64 -30.80
C THR A 238 25.39 37.19 -30.59
N THR A 239 25.96 36.24 -31.35
CA THR A 239 25.66 34.80 -31.26
C THR A 239 25.83 34.26 -29.83
N LYS A 240 26.82 34.75 -29.07
CA LYS A 240 27.07 34.39 -27.68
C LYS A 240 25.92 34.82 -26.74
N GLN A 241 25.31 35.98 -26.99
CA GLN A 241 24.19 36.50 -26.22
C GLN A 241 22.91 35.70 -26.51
N LYS A 242 22.68 35.28 -27.76
CA LYS A 242 21.55 34.43 -28.15
C LYS A 242 21.63 33.07 -27.48
N ALA A 243 22.78 32.41 -27.51
CA ALA A 243 23.01 31.13 -26.84
C ALA A 243 22.83 31.23 -25.31
N ARG A 244 23.16 32.39 -24.69
CA ARG A 244 22.92 32.61 -23.26
C ARG A 244 21.45 32.81 -22.91
N LEU A 245 20.68 33.47 -23.76
CA LEU A 245 19.22 33.58 -23.60
C LEU A 245 18.53 32.23 -23.77
N GLU A 246 18.93 31.44 -24.76
CA GLU A 246 18.41 30.06 -24.95
C GLU A 246 18.70 29.19 -23.71
N ARG A 247 19.90 29.32 -23.13
CA ARG A 247 20.25 28.64 -21.87
C ARG A 247 19.40 29.11 -20.69
N LEU A 248 19.10 30.42 -20.61
CA LEU A 248 18.22 30.97 -19.58
C LEU A 248 16.78 30.41 -19.72
N GLU A 249 16.27 30.31 -20.93
CA GLU A 249 14.97 29.72 -21.20
C GLU A 249 14.95 28.24 -20.80
N ALA A 250 15.95 27.45 -21.13
CA ALA A 250 16.10 26.07 -20.70
C ALA A 250 16.18 25.96 -19.16
N LEU A 251 16.87 26.86 -18.48
CA LEU A 251 16.92 26.93 -17.02
C LEU A 251 15.54 27.25 -16.40
N LYS A 252 14.73 28.10 -17.03
CA LYS A 252 13.36 28.42 -16.59
C LYS A 252 12.40 27.25 -16.78
N ALA A 253 12.53 26.53 -17.90
CA ALA A 253 11.65 25.42 -18.25
C ALA A 253 11.82 24.19 -17.33
N GLY A 254 12.95 24.06 -16.65
CA GLY A 254 13.17 22.93 -15.75
C GLY A 254 12.23 22.96 -14.54
N LYS A 255 11.54 21.85 -14.28
CA LYS A 255 10.65 21.68 -13.12
C LYS A 255 11.47 21.52 -11.81
N ALA A 256 10.94 22.01 -10.71
CA ALA A 256 11.47 21.71 -9.38
C ALA A 256 11.21 20.24 -9.03
N PRO A 257 12.10 19.56 -8.27
CA PRO A 257 11.76 18.25 -7.71
C PRO A 257 10.50 18.40 -6.87
N VAL A 258 9.58 17.45 -7.01
CA VAL A 258 8.39 17.38 -6.17
C VAL A 258 8.79 16.61 -4.92
N THR A 259 8.69 17.24 -3.76
CA THR A 259 8.94 16.60 -2.48
C THR A 259 7.64 16.00 -1.95
N ASP A 260 7.73 14.78 -1.41
CA ASP A 260 6.61 14.16 -0.73
C ASP A 260 6.22 14.99 0.49
N GLN A 261 4.93 15.33 0.59
CA GLN A 261 4.40 16.00 1.78
C GLN A 261 4.14 14.95 2.85
N THR A 262 4.46 15.27 4.09
CA THR A 262 4.18 14.41 5.25
C THR A 262 2.93 14.90 5.97
N VAL A 263 2.08 13.96 6.38
CA VAL A 263 0.92 14.27 7.21
C VAL A 263 1.39 14.49 8.65
N GLU A 264 1.25 15.71 9.16
CA GLU A 264 1.48 16.02 10.56
C GLU A 264 0.16 15.96 11.33
N LEU A 265 0.03 14.95 12.20
CA LEU A 265 -1.13 14.76 13.06
C LEU A 265 -0.80 15.18 14.48
N ASP A 266 -1.37 16.28 14.91
CA ASP A 266 -1.34 16.69 16.30
C ASP A 266 -2.63 16.25 17.01
N SER A 267 -2.49 15.49 18.08
CA SER A 267 -3.62 15.17 18.96
C SER A 267 -3.67 16.11 20.17
N VAL A 268 -4.87 16.59 20.48
CA VAL A 268 -5.12 17.31 21.74
C VAL A 268 -5.21 16.30 22.87
N GLU A 269 -4.40 16.48 23.91
CA GLU A 269 -4.53 15.68 25.13
C GLU A 269 -5.89 16.01 25.78
N THR A 270 -6.81 15.05 25.75
CA THR A 270 -8.02 15.10 26.53
C THR A 270 -7.73 14.63 27.96
N ARG A 271 -8.23 15.36 28.95
CA ARG A 271 -8.04 15.02 30.36
C ARG A 271 -8.82 13.73 30.65
N MET A 272 -8.12 12.60 30.70
CA MET A 272 -8.72 11.33 31.14
C MET A 272 -9.03 11.38 32.64
N GLY A 273 -10.21 10.98 33.05
CA GLY A 273 -10.61 10.76 34.43
C GLY A 273 -9.83 9.63 35.11
N LYS A 274 -10.19 9.28 36.35
CA LYS A 274 -9.56 8.17 37.07
C LYS A 274 -9.94 6.80 36.49
N LYS A 275 -11.16 6.65 36.01
CA LYS A 275 -11.68 5.41 35.40
C LYS A 275 -11.29 5.36 33.92
N THR A 276 -10.72 4.26 33.49
CA THR A 276 -10.31 4.00 32.12
C THR A 276 -11.27 3.03 31.44
N ILE A 277 -10.79 2.04 30.73
CA ILE A 277 -11.60 0.96 30.15
C ILE A 277 -11.31 -0.29 30.95
N GLU A 278 -12.32 -0.86 31.56
CA GLU A 278 -12.20 -2.03 32.43
C GLU A 278 -13.11 -3.15 31.87
N LEU A 279 -12.52 -4.32 31.65
CA LEU A 279 -13.22 -5.53 31.23
C LEU A 279 -13.31 -6.45 32.43
N HIS A 280 -14.53 -6.84 32.81
CA HIS A 280 -14.80 -7.67 33.96
C HIS A 280 -15.46 -8.97 33.53
N HIS A 281 -14.75 -10.11 33.68
CA HIS A 281 -15.25 -11.45 33.40
C HIS A 281 -15.90 -11.60 32.04
N VAL A 282 -15.35 -10.95 31.01
CA VAL A 282 -15.91 -10.87 29.65
C VAL A 282 -15.79 -12.21 28.94
N SER A 283 -16.91 -12.75 28.49
CA SER A 283 -16.97 -13.97 27.68
C SER A 283 -17.71 -13.73 26.38
N LYS A 284 -17.27 -14.38 25.29
CA LYS A 284 -17.88 -14.30 23.98
C LYS A 284 -17.74 -15.60 23.20
N ARG A 285 -18.84 -16.04 22.58
CA ARG A 285 -18.88 -17.21 21.71
C ARG A 285 -19.57 -16.88 20.39
N PHE A 286 -19.21 -17.62 19.35
CA PHE A 286 -19.91 -17.63 18.07
C PHE A 286 -20.22 -19.11 17.74
N GLY A 287 -21.48 -19.49 17.88
CA GLY A 287 -21.88 -20.89 17.81
C GLY A 287 -21.13 -21.72 18.86
N GLU A 288 -20.44 -22.75 18.42
CA GLU A 288 -19.63 -23.60 19.31
C GLU A 288 -18.27 -23.05 19.62
N LYS A 289 -17.80 -22.07 18.83
CA LYS A 289 -16.45 -21.48 18.96
C LYS A 289 -16.41 -20.47 20.10
N LYS A 290 -15.66 -20.79 21.16
CA LYS A 290 -15.37 -19.90 22.28
C LYS A 290 -14.23 -18.95 21.87
N ILE A 291 -14.49 -17.65 21.87
CA ILE A 291 -13.52 -16.60 21.49
C ILE A 291 -12.84 -16.03 22.72
N LEU A 292 -13.63 -15.73 23.74
CA LEU A 292 -13.16 -15.23 25.03
C LEU A 292 -13.83 -16.02 26.14
N ASP A 293 -13.08 -16.27 27.20
CA ASP A 293 -13.54 -17.01 28.36
C ASP A 293 -13.06 -16.35 29.63
N ASP A 294 -13.99 -15.76 30.37
CA ASP A 294 -13.74 -15.13 31.68
C ASP A 294 -12.55 -14.13 31.66
N PHE A 295 -12.47 -13.31 30.63
CA PHE A 295 -11.36 -12.41 30.42
C PHE A 295 -11.57 -11.09 31.18
N SER A 296 -10.61 -10.75 32.03
CA SER A 296 -10.60 -9.49 32.76
C SER A 296 -9.32 -8.70 32.49
N TYR A 297 -9.46 -7.42 32.18
CA TYR A 297 -8.32 -6.55 31.88
C TYR A 297 -8.66 -5.08 32.13
N ILE A 298 -7.70 -4.32 32.63
CA ILE A 298 -7.81 -2.87 32.82
C ILE A 298 -6.82 -2.19 31.91
N VAL A 299 -7.33 -1.36 31.00
CA VAL A 299 -6.50 -0.53 30.12
C VAL A 299 -6.02 0.69 30.90
N LEU A 300 -4.74 0.83 31.09
CA LEU A 300 -4.16 1.94 31.83
C LEU A 300 -4.08 3.22 30.97
N ARG A 301 -4.03 4.38 31.66
CA ARG A 301 -3.87 5.67 30.96
C ARG A 301 -2.57 5.68 30.16
N ASN A 302 -2.64 6.22 28.95
CA ASN A 302 -1.50 6.33 28.00
C ASN A 302 -0.87 4.98 27.62
N GLN A 303 -1.53 3.87 27.90
CA GLN A 303 -1.08 2.55 27.51
C GLN A 303 -1.29 2.34 26.01
N ARG A 304 -0.30 1.74 25.35
CA ARG A 304 -0.38 1.24 23.97
C ARG A 304 -0.37 -0.28 24.04
N LEU A 305 -1.47 -0.90 23.60
CA LEU A 305 -1.64 -2.35 23.62
C LEU A 305 -1.58 -2.90 22.19
N GLY A 306 -0.72 -3.89 22.00
CA GLY A 306 -0.72 -4.74 20.81
C GLY A 306 -1.48 -6.03 21.09
N ILE A 307 -2.47 -6.37 20.27
CA ILE A 307 -3.19 -7.65 20.34
C ILE A 307 -2.69 -8.55 19.22
N ILE A 308 -1.98 -9.60 19.59
CA ILE A 308 -1.39 -10.57 18.65
C ILE A 308 -2.04 -11.93 18.79
N GLY A 309 -1.99 -12.73 17.74
CA GLY A 309 -2.54 -14.09 17.70
C GLY A 309 -2.96 -14.51 16.28
N PRO A 310 -3.25 -15.80 16.06
CA PRO A 310 -3.63 -16.32 14.75
C PRO A 310 -4.95 -15.72 14.24
N ASN A 311 -5.21 -15.90 12.95
CA ASN A 311 -6.43 -15.43 12.34
C ASN A 311 -7.65 -16.14 12.92
N GLY A 312 -8.72 -15.37 13.20
CA GLY A 312 -9.95 -15.90 13.81
C GLY A 312 -9.87 -16.22 15.31
N CYS A 313 -8.78 -15.81 16.03
CA CYS A 313 -8.70 -15.97 17.49
C CYS A 313 -9.52 -14.94 18.27
N GLY A 314 -10.08 -13.91 17.61
CA GLY A 314 -10.97 -12.93 18.26
C GLY A 314 -10.38 -11.54 18.49
N LYS A 315 -9.24 -11.20 17.87
CA LYS A 315 -8.60 -9.85 17.99
C LYS A 315 -9.59 -8.71 17.71
N SER A 316 -10.22 -8.74 16.54
CA SER A 316 -11.22 -7.73 16.15
C SER A 316 -12.49 -7.79 16.99
N THR A 317 -12.84 -8.97 17.53
CA THR A 317 -14.00 -9.16 18.43
C THR A 317 -13.83 -8.38 19.72
N ILE A 318 -12.64 -8.44 20.34
CA ILE A 318 -12.34 -7.66 21.56
C ILE A 318 -12.46 -6.17 21.28
N LEU A 319 -11.87 -5.69 20.18
CA LEU A 319 -11.93 -4.27 19.81
C LEU A 319 -13.37 -3.81 19.54
N LYS A 320 -14.19 -4.63 18.83
CA LYS A 320 -15.60 -4.34 18.59
C LYS A 320 -16.42 -4.30 19.89
N MET A 321 -16.09 -5.14 20.87
CA MET A 321 -16.75 -5.10 22.17
C MET A 321 -16.36 -3.83 22.96
N ILE A 322 -15.09 -3.45 22.98
CA ILE A 322 -14.63 -2.21 23.62
C ILE A 322 -15.25 -0.99 22.93
N ALA A 323 -15.37 -1.00 21.60
CA ALA A 323 -16.02 0.06 20.84
C ALA A 323 -17.55 0.12 20.99
N GLY A 324 -18.14 -0.84 21.70
CA GLY A 324 -19.60 -0.91 21.89
C GLY A 324 -20.40 -1.41 20.68
N VAL A 325 -19.72 -1.80 19.60
CA VAL A 325 -20.33 -2.35 18.36
C VAL A 325 -20.88 -3.77 18.60
N LEU A 326 -20.25 -4.52 19.48
CA LEU A 326 -20.63 -5.89 19.82
C LEU A 326 -20.80 -6.01 21.34
N LYS A 327 -21.85 -6.71 21.78
CA LYS A 327 -22.05 -6.98 23.21
C LYS A 327 -21.39 -8.30 23.63
N PRO A 328 -20.78 -8.37 24.81
CA PRO A 328 -20.34 -9.62 25.39
C PRO A 328 -21.54 -10.53 25.71
N ASP A 329 -21.33 -11.84 25.79
CA ASP A 329 -22.35 -12.80 26.19
C ASP A 329 -22.43 -12.95 27.73
N ALA A 330 -21.30 -12.71 28.41
CA ALA A 330 -21.23 -12.63 29.88
C ALA A 330 -20.15 -11.63 30.27
N GLY A 331 -20.24 -11.10 31.50
CA GLY A 331 -19.38 -10.05 32.01
C GLY A 331 -19.80 -8.67 31.53
N GLU A 332 -19.01 -7.66 31.87
CA GLU A 332 -19.29 -6.27 31.51
C GLU A 332 -18.03 -5.52 31.10
N ILE A 333 -18.22 -4.45 30.32
CA ILE A 333 -17.16 -3.54 29.91
C ILE A 333 -17.54 -2.16 30.40
N GLU A 334 -16.77 -1.65 31.34
CA GLU A 334 -16.96 -0.32 31.89
C GLU A 334 -16.01 0.68 31.18
N ILE A 335 -16.58 1.77 30.69
CA ILE A 335 -15.86 2.84 30.02
C ILE A 335 -16.01 4.10 30.85
N GLY A 336 -14.91 4.74 31.21
CA GLY A 336 -14.94 5.99 31.97
C GLY A 336 -15.69 7.09 31.21
N GLU A 337 -16.54 7.85 31.91
CA GLU A 337 -17.43 8.89 31.34
C GLU A 337 -16.70 9.96 30.48
N THR A 338 -15.41 10.17 30.76
CA THR A 338 -14.59 11.16 30.03
C THR A 338 -13.89 10.58 28.80
N ILE A 339 -14.04 9.27 28.55
CA ILE A 339 -13.36 8.58 27.45
C ILE A 339 -14.18 8.71 26.18
N LYS A 340 -13.54 9.20 25.12
CA LYS A 340 -14.09 9.19 23.76
C LYS A 340 -13.35 8.11 22.98
N ILE A 341 -14.08 7.12 22.45
CA ILE A 341 -13.52 6.02 21.66
C ILE A 341 -13.65 6.36 20.19
N GLY A 342 -12.51 6.42 19.50
CA GLY A 342 -12.46 6.35 18.04
C GLY A 342 -12.17 4.91 17.61
N TYR A 343 -13.03 4.35 16.80
CA TYR A 343 -12.86 3.00 16.26
C TYR A 343 -12.55 3.05 14.77
N PHE A 344 -11.36 2.58 14.39
CA PHE A 344 -10.95 2.43 13.00
C PHE A 344 -11.04 0.95 12.63
N ALA A 345 -11.99 0.61 11.76
CA ALA A 345 -12.27 -0.76 11.35
C ALA A 345 -11.33 -1.21 10.24
N GLN A 346 -11.14 -2.54 10.12
CA GLN A 346 -10.37 -3.15 9.04
C GLN A 346 -11.11 -3.06 7.69
N GLU A 347 -12.44 -3.17 7.72
CA GLU A 347 -13.31 -2.98 6.57
C GLU A 347 -13.98 -1.62 6.70
N GLU A 348 -13.93 -0.82 5.65
CA GLU A 348 -14.56 0.49 5.62
C GLU A 348 -16.09 0.31 5.65
N GLN A 349 -16.75 1.15 6.43
CA GLN A 349 -18.21 1.28 6.32
C GLN A 349 -18.52 1.83 4.94
N HIS A 350 -19.56 1.31 4.29
CA HIS A 350 -20.04 1.82 3.03
C HIS A 350 -20.26 3.34 3.15
N MET A 351 -19.39 4.09 2.51
CA MET A 351 -19.59 5.53 2.29
C MET A 351 -20.57 5.70 1.13
N ASP A 352 -21.37 6.74 1.17
CA ASP A 352 -22.26 7.08 0.05
C ASP A 352 -21.42 7.67 -1.08
N ASP A 353 -21.25 6.93 -2.18
CA ASP A 353 -20.45 7.32 -3.34
C ASP A 353 -20.97 8.60 -4.02
N SER A 354 -22.20 9.04 -3.71
CA SER A 354 -22.80 10.29 -4.22
C SER A 354 -22.43 11.53 -3.38
N GLN A 355 -21.85 11.34 -2.20
CA GLN A 355 -21.52 12.42 -1.28
C GLN A 355 -20.08 12.90 -1.49
N ARG A 356 -19.88 14.22 -1.52
CA ARG A 356 -18.53 14.81 -1.60
C ARG A 356 -17.74 14.54 -0.34
N VAL A 357 -16.43 14.35 -0.46
CA VAL A 357 -15.52 14.10 0.66
C VAL A 357 -15.64 15.17 1.75
N ILE A 358 -15.69 16.45 1.35
CA ILE A 358 -15.83 17.57 2.29
C ILE A 358 -17.14 17.53 3.06
N ASP A 359 -18.24 17.15 2.41
CA ASP A 359 -19.57 17.12 3.02
C ASP A 359 -19.66 15.95 4.01
N TYR A 360 -19.12 14.77 3.65
CA TYR A 360 -19.01 13.63 4.57
C TYR A 360 -18.26 13.98 5.87
N VAL A 361 -17.13 14.69 5.74
CA VAL A 361 -16.35 15.10 6.93
C VAL A 361 -17.10 16.17 7.75
N LYS A 362 -17.79 17.12 7.09
CA LYS A 362 -18.61 18.13 7.78
C LYS A 362 -19.80 17.55 8.55
N ASP A 363 -20.41 16.48 8.04
CA ASP A 363 -21.50 15.78 8.75
C ASP A 363 -21.04 15.19 10.08
N ILE A 364 -19.75 14.82 10.19
CA ILE A 364 -19.15 14.34 11.43
C ILE A 364 -18.74 15.52 12.32
N ALA A 365 -18.00 16.48 11.76
CA ALA A 365 -17.55 17.69 12.48
C ALA A 365 -17.20 18.81 11.50
N GLU A 366 -17.89 19.93 11.58
CA GLU A 366 -17.59 21.13 10.79
C GLU A 366 -16.27 21.78 11.21
N TYR A 367 -15.98 21.73 12.53
CA TYR A 367 -14.75 22.24 13.14
C TYR A 367 -14.15 21.21 14.08
N VAL A 368 -12.84 21.03 13.99
CA VAL A 368 -12.06 20.12 14.85
C VAL A 368 -11.12 20.95 15.73
N THR A 369 -11.13 20.69 17.03
CA THR A 369 -10.23 21.34 17.98
C THR A 369 -8.85 20.69 17.91
N THR A 370 -7.82 21.49 17.63
CA THR A 370 -6.41 21.10 17.62
C THR A 370 -5.63 21.88 18.67
N LYS A 371 -4.35 21.58 18.86
CA LYS A 371 -3.47 22.35 19.76
C LYS A 371 -3.35 23.83 19.34
N ASP A 372 -3.44 24.11 18.06
CA ASP A 372 -3.32 25.45 17.47
C ASP A 372 -4.66 26.21 17.41
N GLY A 373 -5.74 25.60 17.89
CA GLY A 373 -7.09 26.18 17.86
C GLY A 373 -8.09 25.31 17.09
N GLN A 374 -9.20 25.91 16.67
CA GLN A 374 -10.20 25.24 15.84
C GLN A 374 -9.82 25.36 14.36
N ILE A 375 -9.82 24.23 13.66
CA ILE A 375 -9.64 24.16 12.21
C ILE A 375 -10.91 23.66 11.53
N SER A 376 -11.21 24.15 10.33
CA SER A 376 -12.34 23.69 9.54
C SER A 376 -12.10 22.30 8.94
N ALA A 377 -13.19 21.63 8.51
CA ALA A 377 -13.11 20.36 7.82
C ALA A 377 -12.19 20.42 6.57
N SER A 378 -12.21 21.52 5.82
CA SER A 378 -11.32 21.71 4.65
C SER A 378 -9.85 21.78 5.06
N GLN A 379 -9.51 22.56 6.09
CA GLN A 379 -8.15 22.63 6.61
C GLN A 379 -7.67 21.29 7.18
N LEU A 380 -8.57 20.52 7.79
CA LEU A 380 -8.27 19.17 8.24
C LEU A 380 -7.93 18.27 7.05
N LEU A 381 -8.74 18.28 6.00
CA LEU A 381 -8.51 17.52 4.77
C LEU A 381 -7.19 17.92 4.09
N GLU A 382 -6.86 19.22 4.06
CA GLU A 382 -5.55 19.67 3.56
C GLU A 382 -4.38 19.09 4.36
N ARG A 383 -4.48 18.98 5.69
CA ARG A 383 -3.48 18.31 6.53
C ARG A 383 -3.36 16.82 6.19
N PHE A 384 -4.42 16.18 5.72
CA PHE A 384 -4.43 14.82 5.19
C PHE A 384 -4.07 14.73 3.70
N LEU A 385 -3.55 15.81 3.12
CA LEU A 385 -3.09 15.91 1.73
C LEU A 385 -4.20 15.81 0.67
N PHE A 386 -5.46 16.06 1.06
CA PHE A 386 -6.53 16.22 0.08
C PHE A 386 -6.44 17.59 -0.56
N THR A 387 -6.16 17.62 -1.86
CA THR A 387 -6.18 18.86 -2.65
C THR A 387 -7.62 19.41 -2.71
N PRO A 388 -7.83 20.72 -2.99
CA PRO A 388 -9.16 21.26 -3.16
C PRO A 388 -10.03 20.45 -4.14
N ASP A 389 -9.47 20.03 -5.27
CA ASP A 389 -10.19 19.22 -6.27
C ASP A 389 -10.65 17.87 -5.69
N MET A 390 -9.81 17.20 -4.88
CA MET A 390 -10.15 15.95 -4.19
C MET A 390 -11.19 16.14 -3.09
N GLN A 391 -11.27 17.32 -2.47
CA GLN A 391 -12.26 17.60 -1.43
C GLN A 391 -13.68 17.75 -1.97
N TYR A 392 -13.79 18.23 -3.23
CA TYR A 392 -15.07 18.50 -3.89
C TYR A 392 -15.43 17.45 -4.96
N ALA A 393 -14.59 16.40 -5.10
CA ALA A 393 -14.88 15.25 -5.96
C ALA A 393 -16.05 14.42 -5.43
#